data_789aac8021fd5f859a540633211c83c1
#
_entry.id   789aac8021fd5f859a540633211c83c1
#
_cell.length_a   1.000
_cell.length_b   1.000
_cell.length_c   1.000
_cell.angle_alpha   90.00
_cell.angle_beta   90.00
_cell.angle_gamma   90.00
#
_symmetry.space_group_name_H-M   'P 1'
#
loop_
_entity.id
_entity.type
_entity.pdbx_description
1 polymer ?
#
loop_
_entity_poly.entity_id
_entity_poly.type
_entity_poly.pdbx_seq_one_letter_code
_entity_poly.pdbx_strand_id
1 'polypeptide(L)'
;MKLKNYFIALALLFVGQNVGAQIKNLDDFIVKTEELRMLTQRVAKNYIMSGVLNNKPKYGEKLEKDKLNFNDILLKLTEKAPNDEIAIELQKLSLSWMLMNNILKKKYDANAALKVLNYAEKMEVEIKEISEMVSQLSKNKSVKLLRVSSTGRMLSQKILLYYIANRLKIKKNSKIIPERFNKAKEDLYEVITLLTDYAKNDPTLQTDEGVAMYMEMIKDGYDKTRKGLTLKGKVHPITANMLSGQMTQNFDLLTKMIYEKFND
;
A
#
# COMPACT_ATOMS: atom_id res chain seq x y z
N MET A 1 -14.12 -36.11 -35.13
CA MET A 1 -13.73 -34.75 -35.43
C MET A 1 -14.56 -33.66 -34.69
N LYS A 2 -14.97 -33.90 -33.43
CA LYS A 2 -15.83 -32.96 -32.66
C LYS A 2 -15.28 -32.50 -31.29
N LEU A 3 -14.15 -33.09 -30.83
CA LEU A 3 -13.56 -32.72 -29.53
C LEU A 3 -12.62 -31.50 -29.57
N LYS A 4 -12.00 -31.18 -30.71
CA LYS A 4 -11.07 -30.05 -30.84
C LYS A 4 -11.76 -28.68 -30.71
N ASN A 5 -13.01 -28.55 -31.06
CA ASN A 5 -13.74 -27.27 -31.02
C ASN A 5 -14.21 -26.85 -29.61
N TYR A 6 -14.33 -27.82 -28.68
CA TYR A 6 -14.70 -27.52 -27.29
C TYR A 6 -13.51 -27.01 -26.47
N PHE A 7 -12.28 -27.40 -26.82
CA PHE A 7 -11.07 -26.90 -26.14
C PHE A 7 -10.76 -25.44 -26.51
N ILE A 8 -11.06 -25.01 -27.73
CA ILE A 8 -10.88 -23.63 -28.18
C ILE A 8 -11.96 -22.73 -27.57
N ALA A 9 -13.19 -23.19 -27.46
CA ALA A 9 -14.29 -22.45 -26.79
C ALA A 9 -14.06 -22.31 -25.27
N LEU A 10 -13.47 -23.32 -24.60
CA LEU A 10 -13.15 -23.25 -23.18
C LEU A 10 -11.94 -22.34 -22.91
N ALA A 11 -10.97 -22.29 -23.80
CA ALA A 11 -9.83 -21.36 -23.69
C ALA A 11 -10.22 -19.90 -23.89
N LEU A 12 -11.24 -19.61 -24.69
CA LEU A 12 -11.79 -18.25 -24.89
C LEU A 12 -12.68 -17.78 -23.73
N LEU A 13 -13.22 -18.69 -22.91
CA LEU A 13 -14.00 -18.35 -21.72
C LEU A 13 -13.12 -17.98 -20.50
N PHE A 14 -11.82 -18.35 -20.50
CA PHE A 14 -10.86 -17.96 -19.45
C PHE A 14 -10.11 -16.66 -19.71
N VAL A 15 -10.26 -16.02 -20.89
CA VAL A 15 -9.66 -14.72 -21.23
C VAL A 15 -10.49 -13.54 -20.71
N GLY A 16 -11.64 -13.77 -20.11
CA GLY A 16 -12.63 -12.75 -19.81
C GLY A 16 -12.88 -12.44 -18.35
N GLN A 17 -11.87 -12.39 -17.45
CA GLN A 17 -12.06 -11.79 -16.11
C GLN A 17 -10.75 -11.34 -15.43
N ASN A 18 -9.85 -10.70 -16.17
CA ASN A 18 -8.89 -9.78 -15.55
C ASN A 18 -9.31 -8.36 -15.94
N VAL A 19 -10.37 -7.85 -15.34
CA VAL A 19 -10.63 -6.41 -15.27
C VAL A 19 -9.68 -5.82 -14.21
N GLY A 20 -8.38 -6.01 -14.42
CA GLY A 20 -7.38 -5.18 -13.79
C GLY A 20 -7.57 -3.78 -14.35
N ALA A 21 -7.89 -2.79 -13.52
CA ALA A 21 -8.13 -1.44 -13.96
C ALA A 21 -7.02 -0.98 -14.91
N GLN A 22 -7.41 -0.67 -16.14
CA GLN A 22 -6.49 -0.24 -17.18
C GLN A 22 -6.01 1.16 -16.85
N ILE A 23 -4.71 1.43 -16.96
CA ILE A 23 -4.17 2.79 -16.81
C ILE A 23 -4.56 3.59 -18.05
N LYS A 24 -5.50 4.52 -17.88
CA LYS A 24 -6.09 5.33 -18.95
C LYS A 24 -5.48 6.73 -19.02
N ASN A 25 -5.07 7.26 -17.89
CA ASN A 25 -4.60 8.62 -17.74
C ASN A 25 -3.54 8.71 -16.61
N LEU A 26 -3.01 9.92 -16.36
CA LEU A 26 -2.01 10.16 -15.31
C LEU A 26 -2.57 9.96 -13.90
N ASP A 27 -3.85 10.20 -13.66
CA ASP A 27 -4.48 10.04 -12.37
C ASP A 27 -4.59 8.54 -12.01
N ASP A 28 -4.98 7.68 -12.98
CA ASP A 28 -4.91 6.22 -12.84
C ASP A 28 -3.48 5.77 -12.52
N PHE A 29 -2.51 6.34 -13.24
CA PHE A 29 -1.10 6.01 -13.04
C PHE A 29 -0.65 6.34 -11.61
N ILE A 30 -1.03 7.50 -11.09
CA ILE A 30 -0.74 7.91 -9.70
C ILE A 30 -1.41 6.98 -8.70
N VAL A 31 -2.70 6.68 -8.87
CA VAL A 31 -3.42 5.76 -7.98
C VAL A 31 -2.75 4.40 -7.93
N LYS A 32 -2.30 3.87 -9.09
CA LYS A 32 -1.59 2.59 -9.17
C LYS A 32 -0.18 2.66 -8.58
N THR A 33 0.53 3.75 -8.76
CA THR A 33 1.84 3.98 -8.13
C THR A 33 1.71 4.00 -6.60
N GLU A 34 0.72 4.69 -6.07
CA GLU A 34 0.46 4.73 -4.63
C GLU A 34 -0.05 3.38 -4.09
N GLU A 35 -0.75 2.57 -4.91
CA GLU A 35 -1.10 1.20 -4.55
C GLU A 35 0.16 0.32 -4.38
N LEU A 36 1.19 0.49 -5.22
CA LEU A 36 2.48 -0.19 -5.02
C LEU A 36 3.14 0.20 -3.68
N ARG A 37 3.08 1.47 -3.27
CA ARG A 37 3.61 1.90 -1.96
C ARG A 37 2.95 1.14 -0.81
N MET A 38 1.63 1.03 -0.82
CA MET A 38 0.88 0.28 0.18
C MET A 38 1.20 -1.22 0.13
N LEU A 39 1.26 -1.80 -1.09
CA LEU A 39 1.59 -3.23 -1.28
C LEU A 39 3.00 -3.55 -0.77
N THR A 40 3.97 -2.68 -0.94
CA THR A 40 5.33 -2.85 -0.40
C THR A 40 5.30 -3.10 1.11
N GLN A 41 4.56 -2.30 1.87
CA GLN A 41 4.42 -2.48 3.32
C GLN A 41 3.63 -3.75 3.68
N ARG A 42 2.60 -4.10 2.91
CA ARG A 42 1.79 -5.30 3.11
C ARG A 42 2.57 -6.59 2.86
N VAL A 43 3.36 -6.63 1.80
CA VAL A 43 4.24 -7.77 1.48
C VAL A 43 5.23 -8.01 2.61
N ALA A 44 5.93 -6.96 3.06
CA ALA A 44 6.87 -7.06 4.18
C ALA A 44 6.17 -7.54 5.47
N LYS A 45 5.02 -6.98 5.79
CA LYS A 45 4.20 -7.40 6.93
C LYS A 45 3.77 -8.87 6.83
N ASN A 46 3.22 -9.28 5.68
CA ASN A 46 2.71 -10.64 5.51
C ASN A 46 3.84 -11.68 5.53
N TYR A 47 5.03 -11.35 5.03
CA TYR A 47 6.22 -12.19 5.19
C TYR A 47 6.58 -12.41 6.66
N ILE A 48 6.61 -11.35 7.46
CA ILE A 48 6.92 -11.46 8.89
C ILE A 48 5.83 -12.24 9.62
N MET A 49 4.57 -11.95 9.34
CA MET A 49 3.43 -12.63 9.96
C MET A 49 3.37 -14.12 9.59
N SER A 50 3.68 -14.49 8.35
CA SER A 50 3.71 -15.89 7.92
C SER A 50 4.81 -16.68 8.62
N GLY A 51 5.98 -16.05 8.83
CA GLY A 51 7.10 -16.70 9.49
C GLY A 51 6.93 -16.91 10.99
N VAL A 52 6.17 -16.02 11.65
CA VAL A 52 5.98 -16.09 13.12
C VAL A 52 4.73 -16.83 13.52
N LEU A 53 3.70 -16.79 12.69
CA LEU A 53 2.44 -17.47 12.94
C LEU A 53 2.37 -18.76 12.11
N ASN A 54 3.37 -19.62 12.25
CA ASN A 54 3.59 -20.85 11.47
C ASN A 54 2.33 -21.73 11.27
N ASN A 55 1.34 -21.63 12.15
CA ASN A 55 0.09 -22.40 12.08
C ASN A 55 -1.05 -21.66 11.36
N LYS A 56 -0.77 -20.57 10.64
CA LYS A 56 -1.80 -19.78 9.94
C LYS A 56 -1.45 -19.60 8.46
N PRO A 57 -1.80 -20.57 7.60
CA PRO A 57 -1.53 -20.52 6.15
C PRO A 57 -2.03 -19.23 5.50
N LYS A 58 -3.08 -18.63 6.05
CA LYS A 58 -3.69 -17.37 5.61
C LYS A 58 -2.69 -16.23 5.33
N TYR A 59 -1.59 -16.11 6.10
CA TYR A 59 -0.61 -15.03 5.86
C TYR A 59 0.35 -15.36 4.71
N GLY A 60 0.65 -16.65 4.50
CA GLY A 60 1.36 -17.10 3.31
C GLY A 60 0.55 -16.87 2.04
N GLU A 61 -0.72 -17.24 2.03
CA GLU A 61 -1.65 -16.99 0.90
C GLU A 61 -1.78 -15.48 0.60
N LYS A 62 -1.90 -14.64 1.64
CA LYS A 62 -1.92 -13.18 1.47
C LYS A 62 -0.61 -12.64 0.91
N LEU A 63 0.53 -13.17 1.35
CA LEU A 63 1.83 -12.80 0.82
C LEU A 63 1.90 -13.09 -0.68
N GLU A 64 1.54 -14.30 -1.11
CA GLU A 64 1.58 -14.67 -2.52
C GLU A 64 0.60 -13.82 -3.36
N LYS A 65 -0.61 -13.57 -2.86
CA LYS A 65 -1.56 -12.68 -3.52
C LYS A 65 -1.01 -11.25 -3.66
N ASP A 66 -0.41 -10.68 -2.61
CA ASP A 66 0.14 -9.33 -2.65
C ASP A 66 1.36 -9.23 -3.59
N LYS A 67 2.18 -10.29 -3.68
CA LYS A 67 3.29 -10.39 -4.65
C LYS A 67 2.79 -10.41 -6.10
N LEU A 68 1.74 -11.18 -6.37
CA LEU A 68 1.13 -11.23 -7.70
C LEU A 68 0.55 -9.86 -8.10
N ASN A 69 -0.17 -9.21 -7.17
CA ASN A 69 -0.70 -7.88 -7.40
C ASN A 69 0.41 -6.84 -7.65
N PHE A 70 1.50 -6.92 -6.88
CA PHE A 70 2.64 -6.03 -7.06
C PHE A 70 3.26 -6.19 -8.46
N ASN A 71 3.48 -7.43 -8.89
CA ASN A 71 4.01 -7.72 -10.23
C ASN A 71 3.10 -7.19 -11.34
N ASP A 72 1.79 -7.43 -11.26
CA ASP A 72 0.82 -6.99 -12.25
C ASP A 72 0.78 -5.47 -12.38
N ILE A 73 0.74 -4.75 -11.25
CA ILE A 73 0.72 -3.28 -11.26
C ILE A 73 2.04 -2.73 -11.78
N LEU A 74 3.18 -3.25 -11.33
CA LEU A 74 4.50 -2.78 -11.77
C LEU A 74 4.69 -2.98 -13.28
N LEU A 75 4.25 -4.12 -13.82
CA LEU A 75 4.27 -4.38 -15.27
C LEU A 75 3.45 -3.33 -16.03
N LYS A 76 2.20 -3.11 -15.61
CA LYS A 76 1.29 -2.12 -16.23
C LYS A 76 1.84 -0.71 -16.20
N LEU A 77 2.44 -0.30 -15.06
CA LEU A 77 3.08 1.00 -14.93
C LEU A 77 4.30 1.12 -15.88
N THR A 78 5.09 0.06 -15.98
CA THR A 78 6.26 0.05 -16.88
C THR A 78 5.85 0.14 -18.37
N GLU A 79 4.79 -0.57 -18.77
CA GLU A 79 4.25 -0.53 -20.14
C GLU A 79 3.62 0.83 -20.50
N LYS A 80 3.14 1.57 -19.49
CA LYS A 80 2.42 2.84 -19.65
C LYS A 80 3.18 4.05 -19.09
N ALA A 81 4.49 3.91 -18.93
CA ALA A 81 5.33 5.02 -18.44
C ALA A 81 5.14 6.27 -19.32
N PRO A 82 4.83 7.45 -18.72
CA PRO A 82 4.51 8.66 -19.48
C PRO A 82 5.70 9.21 -20.26
N ASN A 83 6.92 8.94 -19.84
CA ASN A 83 8.17 9.34 -20.48
C ASN A 83 9.33 8.42 -20.09
N ASP A 84 10.49 8.60 -20.73
CA ASP A 84 11.68 7.78 -20.54
C ASP A 84 12.25 7.91 -19.11
N GLU A 85 12.16 9.09 -18.49
CA GLU A 85 12.68 9.33 -17.14
C GLU A 85 11.92 8.49 -16.13
N ILE A 86 10.59 8.48 -16.19
CA ILE A 86 9.74 7.63 -15.34
C ILE A 86 9.96 6.15 -15.65
N ALA A 87 10.16 5.79 -16.92
CA ALA A 87 10.48 4.41 -17.30
C ALA A 87 11.78 3.92 -16.66
N ILE A 88 12.82 4.76 -16.58
CA ILE A 88 14.09 4.44 -15.91
C ILE A 88 13.88 4.20 -14.41
N GLU A 89 13.10 5.06 -13.74
CA GLU A 89 12.83 4.89 -12.30
C GLU A 89 12.00 3.61 -12.03
N LEU A 90 11.05 3.27 -12.89
CA LEU A 90 10.32 1.99 -12.81
C LEU A 90 11.23 0.77 -13.00
N GLN A 91 12.25 0.86 -13.86
CA GLN A 91 13.26 -0.20 -13.99
C GLN A 91 14.10 -0.35 -12.72
N LYS A 92 14.53 0.74 -12.08
CA LYS A 92 15.22 0.70 -10.78
C LYS A 92 14.35 0.06 -9.70
N LEU A 93 13.07 0.44 -9.64
CA LEU A 93 12.10 -0.18 -8.73
C LEU A 93 11.94 -1.68 -9.00
N SER A 94 11.91 -2.08 -10.27
CA SER A 94 11.85 -3.50 -10.67
C SER A 94 13.04 -4.30 -10.16
N LEU A 95 14.24 -3.73 -10.18
CA LEU A 95 15.45 -4.35 -9.60
C LEU A 95 15.34 -4.47 -8.08
N SER A 96 14.89 -3.43 -7.39
CA SER A 96 14.68 -3.44 -5.93
C SER A 96 13.64 -4.51 -5.54
N TRP A 97 12.55 -4.60 -6.30
CA TRP A 97 11.53 -5.63 -6.11
C TRP A 97 12.06 -7.05 -6.35
N MET A 98 12.81 -7.28 -7.42
CA MET A 98 13.44 -8.57 -7.71
C MET A 98 14.34 -9.04 -6.55
N LEU A 99 15.15 -8.13 -6.00
CA LEU A 99 16.03 -8.42 -4.87
C LEU A 99 15.23 -8.76 -3.60
N MET A 100 14.18 -7.99 -3.29
CA MET A 100 13.28 -8.27 -2.18
C MET A 100 12.58 -9.62 -2.38
N ASN A 101 12.02 -9.89 -3.57
CA ASN A 101 11.30 -11.12 -3.88
C ASN A 101 12.19 -12.38 -3.75
N ASN A 102 13.49 -12.27 -4.05
CA ASN A 102 14.44 -13.36 -3.81
C ASN A 102 14.64 -13.66 -2.31
N ILE A 103 14.48 -12.67 -1.44
CA ILE A 103 14.51 -12.89 0.01
C ILE A 103 13.20 -13.53 0.48
N LEU A 104 12.06 -13.07 -0.05
CA LEU A 104 10.74 -13.60 0.29
C LEU A 104 10.55 -15.08 -0.01
N LYS A 105 11.32 -15.66 -0.96
CA LYS A 105 11.34 -17.09 -1.29
C LYS A 105 12.06 -17.95 -0.24
N LYS A 106 12.88 -17.32 0.62
CA LYS A 106 13.65 -18.03 1.65
C LYS A 106 12.80 -18.29 2.88
N LYS A 107 13.18 -19.35 3.63
CA LYS A 107 12.58 -19.58 4.95
C LYS A 107 12.78 -18.33 5.82
N TYR A 108 11.72 -17.99 6.57
CA TYR A 108 11.76 -16.85 7.49
C TYR A 108 12.87 -17.01 8.54
N ASP A 109 13.65 -15.97 8.72
CA ASP A 109 14.53 -15.73 9.86
C ASP A 109 14.62 -14.22 10.15
N ALA A 110 15.17 -13.83 11.30
CA ALA A 110 15.23 -12.43 11.70
C ALA A 110 16.10 -11.56 10.77
N ASN A 111 17.16 -12.14 10.18
CA ASN A 111 18.04 -11.40 9.25
C ASN A 111 17.33 -11.19 7.90
N ALA A 112 16.63 -12.21 7.39
CA ALA A 112 15.82 -12.09 6.19
C ALA A 112 14.70 -11.05 6.41
N ALA A 113 14.03 -11.07 7.56
CA ALA A 113 12.99 -10.10 7.91
C ALA A 113 13.57 -8.67 7.96
N LEU A 114 14.74 -8.45 8.53
CA LEU A 114 15.41 -7.15 8.54
C LEU A 114 15.73 -6.65 7.13
N LYS A 115 16.24 -7.54 6.26
CA LYS A 115 16.49 -7.20 4.84
C LYS A 115 15.20 -6.83 4.12
N VAL A 116 14.10 -7.56 4.34
CA VAL A 116 12.78 -7.24 3.77
C VAL A 116 12.31 -5.86 4.24
N LEU A 117 12.46 -5.53 5.54
CA LEU A 117 12.14 -4.19 6.05
C LEU A 117 12.95 -3.09 5.37
N ASN A 118 14.24 -3.30 5.15
CA ASN A 118 15.11 -2.32 4.51
C ASN A 118 14.75 -2.13 3.01
N TYR A 119 14.42 -3.21 2.30
CA TYR A 119 13.94 -3.10 0.92
C TYR A 119 12.56 -2.42 0.85
N ALA A 120 11.66 -2.68 1.79
CA ALA A 120 10.38 -2.01 1.84
C ALA A 120 10.53 -0.48 2.02
N GLU A 121 11.46 -0.03 2.85
CA GLU A 121 11.77 1.41 2.99
C GLU A 121 12.39 2.00 1.72
N LYS A 122 13.36 1.29 1.12
CA LYS A 122 13.99 1.74 -0.13
C LYS A 122 12.97 1.89 -1.25
N MET A 123 12.15 0.87 -1.46
CA MET A 123 11.12 0.86 -2.50
C MET A 123 10.03 1.92 -2.25
N GLU A 124 9.69 2.20 -0.98
CA GLU A 124 8.76 3.28 -0.64
C GLU A 124 9.28 4.64 -1.13
N VAL A 125 10.58 4.91 -0.95
CA VAL A 125 11.21 6.15 -1.44
C VAL A 125 11.20 6.19 -2.97
N GLU A 126 11.63 5.11 -3.64
CA GLU A 126 11.62 5.00 -5.10
C GLU A 126 10.21 5.23 -5.69
N ILE A 127 9.19 4.61 -5.11
CA ILE A 127 7.80 4.75 -5.57
C ILE A 127 7.28 6.17 -5.32
N LYS A 128 7.65 6.78 -4.19
CA LYS A 128 7.29 8.17 -3.88
C LYS A 128 7.87 9.13 -4.91
N GLU A 129 9.13 8.97 -5.31
CA GLU A 129 9.79 9.77 -6.35
C GLU A 129 9.06 9.63 -7.70
N ILE A 130 8.73 8.39 -8.11
CA ILE A 130 7.92 8.16 -9.32
C ILE A 130 6.58 8.89 -9.25
N SER A 131 5.87 8.78 -8.12
CA SER A 131 4.58 9.44 -7.90
C SER A 131 4.70 10.98 -7.96
N GLU A 132 5.80 11.54 -7.47
CA GLU A 132 6.09 12.97 -7.53
C GLU A 132 6.35 13.42 -8.98
N MET A 133 7.16 12.69 -9.73
CA MET A 133 7.44 12.98 -11.14
C MET A 133 6.15 12.96 -11.97
N VAL A 134 5.30 11.94 -11.79
CA VAL A 134 4.00 11.85 -12.50
C VAL A 134 3.07 12.99 -12.12
N SER A 135 3.04 13.37 -10.83
CA SER A 135 2.20 14.48 -10.36
C SER A 135 2.57 15.82 -10.98
N GLN A 136 3.85 16.03 -11.33
CA GLN A 136 4.31 17.24 -12.00
C GLN A 136 3.81 17.32 -13.45
N LEU A 137 3.51 16.17 -14.08
CA LEU A 137 2.93 16.11 -15.41
C LEU A 137 1.41 16.34 -15.41
N SER A 138 0.74 16.12 -14.29
CA SER A 138 -0.71 16.31 -14.17
C SER A 138 -1.06 17.76 -13.86
N LYS A 139 -2.07 18.27 -14.56
CA LYS A 139 -2.67 19.58 -14.27
C LYS A 139 -3.86 19.49 -13.30
N ASN A 140 -4.26 18.27 -12.91
CA ASN A 140 -5.41 18.02 -12.07
C ASN A 140 -5.09 18.32 -10.60
N LYS A 141 -5.86 19.20 -9.98
CA LYS A 141 -5.72 19.56 -8.55
C LYS A 141 -6.02 18.37 -7.62
N SER A 142 -6.85 17.44 -8.07
CA SER A 142 -7.19 16.23 -7.31
C SER A 142 -5.99 15.33 -7.03
N VAL A 143 -4.99 15.33 -7.92
CA VAL A 143 -3.78 14.51 -7.81
C VAL A 143 -3.09 14.65 -6.46
N LYS A 144 -2.95 15.89 -5.96
CA LYS A 144 -2.36 16.13 -4.64
C LYS A 144 -3.18 15.47 -3.52
N LEU A 145 -4.50 15.55 -3.62
CA LEU A 145 -5.43 15.00 -2.65
C LEU A 145 -5.44 13.46 -2.69
N LEU A 146 -5.42 12.88 -3.90
CA LEU A 146 -5.29 11.44 -4.12
C LEU A 146 -3.98 10.91 -3.51
N ARG A 147 -2.86 11.62 -3.70
CA ARG A 147 -1.58 11.24 -3.09
C ARG A 147 -1.62 11.32 -1.57
N VAL A 148 -2.19 12.36 -0.99
CA VAL A 148 -2.29 12.51 0.47
C VAL A 148 -3.14 11.40 1.07
N SER A 149 -4.33 11.11 0.51
CA SER A 149 -5.20 10.04 1.00
C SER A 149 -4.55 8.66 0.85
N SER A 150 -3.90 8.39 -0.28
CA SER A 150 -3.18 7.14 -0.52
C SER A 150 -1.95 6.98 0.39
N THR A 151 -1.28 8.09 0.76
CA THR A 151 -0.20 8.06 1.77
C THR A 151 -0.74 7.60 3.12
N GLY A 152 -1.94 8.02 3.52
CA GLY A 152 -2.60 7.54 4.74
C GLY A 152 -2.84 6.03 4.72
N ARG A 153 -3.24 5.48 3.58
CA ARG A 153 -3.37 4.03 3.33
C ARG A 153 -2.07 3.27 3.59
N MET A 154 -0.98 3.75 3.00
CA MET A 154 0.36 3.17 3.15
C MET A 154 0.84 3.26 4.61
N LEU A 155 0.71 4.42 5.25
CA LEU A 155 1.14 4.65 6.63
C LEU A 155 0.39 3.76 7.63
N SER A 156 -0.90 3.49 7.38
CA SER A 156 -1.68 2.54 8.18
C SER A 156 -1.05 1.15 8.20
N GLN A 157 -0.54 0.66 7.05
CA GLN A 157 0.17 -0.62 6.97
C GLN A 157 1.58 -0.54 7.55
N LYS A 158 2.28 0.58 7.38
CA LYS A 158 3.63 0.82 7.88
C LYS A 158 3.70 0.84 9.41
N ILE A 159 2.75 1.49 10.06
CA ILE A 159 2.61 1.48 11.53
C ILE A 159 2.50 0.03 12.04
N LEU A 160 1.63 -0.75 11.42
CA LEU A 160 1.45 -2.15 11.79
C LEU A 160 2.70 -2.98 11.55
N LEU A 161 3.36 -2.79 10.40
CA LEU A 161 4.61 -3.47 10.08
C LEU A 161 5.66 -3.26 11.17
N TYR A 162 5.90 -2.01 11.57
CA TYR A 162 6.90 -1.71 12.60
C TYR A 162 6.44 -2.10 14.01
N TYR A 163 5.15 -2.04 14.32
CA TYR A 163 4.62 -2.59 15.56
C TYR A 163 4.95 -4.08 15.68
N ILE A 164 4.66 -4.86 14.64
CA ILE A 164 4.94 -6.31 14.61
C ILE A 164 6.44 -6.56 14.68
N ALA A 165 7.25 -5.86 13.89
CA ALA A 165 8.70 -5.99 13.87
C ALA A 165 9.32 -5.72 15.25
N ASN A 166 8.83 -4.71 15.96
CA ASN A 166 9.25 -4.40 17.33
C ASN A 166 8.84 -5.49 18.34
N ARG A 167 7.60 -5.97 18.24
CA ARG A 167 7.07 -7.06 19.10
C ARG A 167 7.88 -8.35 18.97
N LEU A 168 8.32 -8.65 17.76
CA LEU A 168 9.09 -9.85 17.44
C LEU A 168 10.59 -9.67 17.62
N LYS A 169 11.02 -8.49 18.06
CA LYS A 169 12.43 -8.16 18.30
C LYS A 169 13.33 -8.52 17.10
N ILE A 170 12.85 -8.25 15.86
CA ILE A 170 13.56 -8.59 14.62
C ILE A 170 14.99 -8.07 14.62
N LYS A 171 15.19 -6.89 15.21
CA LYS A 171 16.53 -6.36 15.50
C LYS A 171 16.62 -6.02 17.00
N LYS A 172 17.10 -6.97 17.80
CA LYS A 172 17.27 -6.79 19.24
C LYS A 172 18.16 -5.59 19.53
N ASN A 173 17.76 -4.76 20.51
CA ASN A 173 18.48 -3.57 20.97
C ASN A 173 18.71 -2.46 19.91
N SER A 174 17.98 -2.46 18.79
CA SER A 174 18.03 -1.39 17.79
C SER A 174 16.98 -0.32 18.07
N LYS A 175 17.37 0.94 17.95
CA LYS A 175 16.43 2.08 17.99
C LYS A 175 15.69 2.30 16.67
N ILE A 176 16.19 1.76 15.56
CA ILE A 176 15.66 2.00 14.20
C ILE A 176 14.18 1.63 14.07
N ILE A 177 13.78 0.44 14.56
CA ILE A 177 12.36 0.01 14.44
C ILE A 177 11.43 0.89 15.28
N PRO A 178 11.75 1.19 16.57
CA PRO A 178 10.98 2.17 17.36
C PRO A 178 10.90 3.56 16.73
N GLU A 179 11.99 4.08 16.19
CA GLU A 179 12.04 5.39 15.53
C GLU A 179 11.14 5.42 14.30
N ARG A 180 11.23 4.43 13.43
CA ARG A 180 10.38 4.29 12.24
C ARG A 180 8.89 4.13 12.60
N PHE A 181 8.59 3.39 13.67
CA PHE A 181 7.22 3.27 14.17
C PHE A 181 6.64 4.62 14.60
N ASN A 182 7.39 5.39 15.40
CA ASN A 182 6.96 6.70 15.88
C ASN A 182 6.81 7.67 14.72
N LYS A 183 7.79 7.72 13.81
CA LYS A 183 7.75 8.57 12.61
C LYS A 183 6.51 8.25 11.75
N ALA A 184 6.21 6.97 11.50
CA ALA A 184 5.02 6.60 10.74
C ALA A 184 3.70 7.06 11.41
N LYS A 185 3.65 7.10 12.75
CA LYS A 185 2.48 7.63 13.49
C LYS A 185 2.36 9.14 13.37
N GLU A 186 3.48 9.87 13.44
CA GLU A 186 3.54 11.31 13.25
C GLU A 186 3.13 11.68 11.83
N ASP A 187 3.72 11.02 10.82
CA ASP A 187 3.38 11.23 9.40
C ASP A 187 1.89 10.96 9.13
N LEU A 188 1.31 9.93 9.76
CA LEU A 188 -0.12 9.65 9.61
C LEU A 188 -0.99 10.75 10.22
N TYR A 189 -0.59 11.32 11.36
CA TYR A 189 -1.28 12.46 11.95
C TYR A 189 -1.25 13.69 11.03
N GLU A 190 -0.08 13.98 10.44
CA GLU A 190 0.08 15.07 9.45
C GLU A 190 -0.84 14.86 8.23
N VAL A 191 -0.90 13.63 7.70
CA VAL A 191 -1.80 13.28 6.59
C VAL A 191 -3.27 13.52 6.96
N ILE A 192 -3.71 13.11 8.15
CA ILE A 192 -5.10 13.31 8.61
C ILE A 192 -5.40 14.81 8.76
N THR A 193 -4.44 15.59 9.27
CA THR A 193 -4.58 17.04 9.39
C THR A 193 -4.74 17.69 8.02
N LEU A 194 -3.86 17.37 7.08
CA LEU A 194 -3.93 17.88 5.71
C LEU A 194 -5.26 17.53 5.02
N LEU A 195 -5.72 16.28 5.12
CA LEU A 195 -7.01 15.87 4.56
C LEU A 195 -8.18 16.62 5.21
N THR A 196 -8.10 16.87 6.52
CA THR A 196 -9.12 17.65 7.24
C THR A 196 -9.18 19.09 6.71
N ASP A 197 -8.03 19.69 6.48
CA ASP A 197 -7.94 21.06 5.95
C ASP A 197 -8.46 21.12 4.50
N TYR A 198 -8.14 20.12 3.67
CA TYR A 198 -8.70 20.03 2.33
C TYR A 198 -10.22 19.88 2.36
N ALA A 199 -10.76 18.96 3.18
CA ALA A 199 -12.20 18.74 3.28
C ALA A 199 -12.96 19.98 3.75
N LYS A 200 -12.33 20.85 4.54
CA LYS A 200 -12.93 22.10 5.02
C LYS A 200 -12.86 23.26 3.99
N ASN A 201 -11.80 23.30 3.19
CA ASN A 201 -11.49 24.45 2.36
C ASN A 201 -11.80 24.23 0.87
N ASP A 202 -12.01 23.00 0.42
CA ASP A 202 -12.39 22.71 -0.96
C ASP A 202 -13.93 22.66 -1.08
N PRO A 203 -14.55 23.53 -1.88
CA PRO A 203 -16.01 23.59 -2.02
C PRO A 203 -16.64 22.29 -2.48
N THR A 204 -15.92 21.48 -3.27
CA THR A 204 -16.37 20.19 -3.80
C THR A 204 -16.45 19.13 -2.70
N LEU A 205 -15.58 19.19 -1.71
CA LEU A 205 -15.48 18.23 -0.62
C LEU A 205 -16.24 18.66 0.63
N GLN A 206 -16.33 19.98 0.87
CA GLN A 206 -16.92 20.55 2.10
C GLN A 206 -18.38 20.14 2.31
N THR A 207 -19.14 20.00 1.23
CA THR A 207 -20.57 19.64 1.25
C THR A 207 -20.83 18.14 1.09
N ASP A 208 -19.77 17.31 0.99
CA ASP A 208 -19.91 15.88 0.78
C ASP A 208 -20.01 15.12 2.11
N GLU A 209 -21.20 14.63 2.42
CA GLU A 209 -21.46 13.85 3.64
C GLU A 209 -20.61 12.56 3.71
N GLY A 210 -20.34 11.92 2.57
CA GLY A 210 -19.50 10.73 2.51
C GLY A 210 -18.06 11.02 2.85
N VAL A 211 -17.47 12.12 2.32
CA VAL A 211 -16.13 12.58 2.69
C VAL A 211 -16.06 12.90 4.18
N ALA A 212 -17.05 13.64 4.70
CA ALA A 212 -17.11 13.96 6.13
C ALA A 212 -17.16 12.70 6.99
N MET A 213 -18.00 11.73 6.65
CA MET A 213 -18.14 10.45 7.34
C MET A 213 -16.81 9.67 7.37
N TYR A 214 -16.16 9.49 6.21
CA TYR A 214 -14.88 8.76 6.16
C TYR A 214 -13.76 9.48 6.89
N MET A 215 -13.73 10.81 6.87
CA MET A 215 -12.76 11.60 7.65
C MET A 215 -12.94 11.37 9.16
N GLU A 216 -14.18 11.30 9.65
CA GLU A 216 -14.48 10.98 11.05
C GLU A 216 -14.03 9.55 11.41
N MET A 217 -14.37 8.57 10.57
CA MET A 217 -13.95 7.17 10.74
C MET A 217 -12.41 7.01 10.75
N ILE A 218 -11.70 7.78 9.94
CA ILE A 218 -10.23 7.79 9.89
C ILE A 218 -9.66 8.37 11.19
N LYS A 219 -10.20 9.48 11.69
CA LYS A 219 -9.78 10.11 12.97
C LYS A 219 -9.99 9.16 14.14
N ASP A 220 -11.16 8.55 14.23
CA ASP A 220 -11.48 7.56 15.29
C ASP A 220 -10.54 6.33 15.19
N GLY A 221 -10.32 5.82 13.98
CA GLY A 221 -9.38 4.72 13.72
C GLY A 221 -7.94 5.07 14.09
N TYR A 222 -7.50 6.32 13.82
CA TYR A 222 -6.19 6.81 14.24
C TYR A 222 -6.07 6.86 15.77
N ASP A 223 -7.06 7.41 16.44
CA ASP A 223 -7.06 7.51 17.92
C ASP A 223 -7.03 6.13 18.58
N LYS A 224 -7.81 5.16 18.08
CA LYS A 224 -7.77 3.76 18.54
C LYS A 224 -6.39 3.15 18.29
N THR A 225 -5.81 3.39 17.11
CA THR A 225 -4.47 2.90 16.75
C THR A 225 -3.39 3.54 17.62
N ARG A 226 -3.44 4.84 17.84
CA ARG A 226 -2.48 5.60 18.65
C ARG A 226 -2.46 5.13 20.10
N LYS A 227 -3.65 4.87 20.68
CA LYS A 227 -3.81 4.38 22.05
C LYS A 227 -3.48 2.89 22.18
N GLY A 228 -3.92 2.07 21.22
CA GLY A 228 -3.77 0.62 21.24
C GLY A 228 -2.38 0.13 20.85
N LEU A 229 -1.78 0.70 19.79
CA LEU A 229 -0.47 0.30 19.31
C LEU A 229 0.62 1.18 19.90
N THR A 230 1.18 0.76 21.03
CA THR A 230 2.34 1.39 21.66
C THR A 230 3.54 0.44 21.68
N LEU A 231 4.75 0.97 21.69
CA LEU A 231 5.99 0.15 21.71
C LEU A 231 6.06 -0.80 22.90
N LYS A 232 5.44 -0.43 24.03
CA LYS A 232 5.33 -1.25 25.26
C LYS A 232 4.03 -2.04 25.31
N GLY A 233 3.13 -1.80 24.34
CA GLY A 233 1.81 -2.41 24.30
C GLY A 233 1.85 -3.93 24.11
N LYS A 234 0.82 -4.61 24.60
CA LYS A 234 0.69 -6.06 24.53
C LYS A 234 -0.38 -6.54 23.54
N VAL A 235 -0.84 -5.65 22.66
CA VAL A 235 -1.86 -6.01 21.66
C VAL A 235 -1.32 -7.15 20.78
N HIS A 236 -2.13 -8.19 20.62
CA HIS A 236 -1.76 -9.33 19.79
C HIS A 236 -1.61 -8.91 18.31
N PRO A 237 -0.63 -9.41 17.56
CA PRO A 237 -0.42 -9.04 16.15
C PRO A 237 -1.66 -9.17 15.26
N ILE A 238 -2.53 -10.16 15.52
CA ILE A 238 -3.79 -10.33 14.78
C ILE A 238 -4.76 -9.16 15.05
N THR A 239 -4.94 -8.77 16.31
CA THR A 239 -5.79 -7.63 16.68
C THR A 239 -5.23 -6.33 16.13
N ALA A 240 -3.91 -6.14 16.20
CA ALA A 240 -3.25 -5.00 15.58
C ALA A 240 -3.50 -4.95 14.06
N ASN A 241 -3.46 -6.11 13.39
CA ASN A 241 -3.76 -6.22 11.96
C ASN A 241 -5.22 -5.87 11.61
N MET A 242 -6.16 -6.15 12.49
CA MET A 242 -7.57 -5.77 12.28
C MET A 242 -7.73 -4.24 12.37
N LEU A 243 -7.14 -3.59 13.38
CA LEU A 243 -7.19 -2.12 13.55
C LEU A 243 -6.59 -1.39 12.33
N SER A 244 -5.39 -1.80 11.91
CA SER A 244 -4.74 -1.24 10.75
C SER A 244 -5.53 -1.52 9.46
N GLY A 245 -6.13 -2.70 9.34
CA GLY A 245 -6.96 -3.08 8.19
C GLY A 245 -8.18 -2.19 8.03
N GLN A 246 -8.90 -1.89 9.11
CA GLN A 246 -10.02 -0.96 9.10
C GLN A 246 -9.60 0.45 8.64
N MET A 247 -8.52 0.97 9.21
CA MET A 247 -8.02 2.29 8.84
C MET A 247 -7.60 2.35 7.37
N THR A 248 -6.91 1.32 6.87
CA THR A 248 -6.55 1.20 5.44
C THR A 248 -7.79 1.21 4.56
N GLN A 249 -8.84 0.46 4.94
CA GLN A 249 -10.10 0.41 4.19
C GLN A 249 -10.80 1.78 4.14
N ASN A 250 -10.83 2.51 5.26
CA ASN A 250 -11.41 3.85 5.28
C ASN A 250 -10.67 4.83 4.36
N PHE A 251 -9.34 4.76 4.34
CA PHE A 251 -8.54 5.53 3.38
C PHE A 251 -8.76 5.07 1.93
N ASP A 252 -8.94 3.77 1.66
CA ASP A 252 -9.27 3.26 0.32
C ASP A 252 -10.58 3.86 -0.18
N LEU A 253 -11.61 3.85 0.65
CA LEU A 253 -12.93 4.38 0.31
C LEU A 253 -12.89 5.89 0.10
N LEU A 254 -12.19 6.63 0.98
CA LEU A 254 -11.99 8.07 0.80
C LEU A 254 -11.24 8.38 -0.50
N THR A 255 -10.15 7.65 -0.80
CA THR A 255 -9.39 7.82 -2.04
C THR A 255 -10.26 7.58 -3.27
N LYS A 256 -11.09 6.54 -3.25
CA LYS A 256 -12.02 6.23 -4.33
C LYS A 256 -13.05 7.35 -4.53
N MET A 257 -13.65 7.86 -3.46
CA MET A 257 -14.60 8.97 -3.54
C MET A 257 -13.96 10.24 -4.11
N ILE A 258 -12.75 10.58 -3.67
CA ILE A 258 -11.99 11.70 -4.22
C ILE A 258 -11.75 11.49 -5.72
N TYR A 259 -11.31 10.30 -6.11
CA TYR A 259 -11.07 9.97 -7.52
C TYR A 259 -12.33 10.16 -8.37
N GLU A 260 -13.45 9.58 -7.95
CA GLU A 260 -14.73 9.67 -8.67
C GLU A 260 -15.20 11.13 -8.80
N LYS A 261 -15.13 11.92 -7.72
CA LYS A 261 -15.59 13.32 -7.74
C LYS A 261 -14.81 14.25 -8.68
N PHE A 262 -13.56 13.97 -8.95
CA PHE A 262 -12.73 14.85 -9.78
C PHE A 262 -12.53 14.30 -11.21
N ASN A 263 -13.00 13.10 -11.52
CA ASN A 263 -12.86 12.47 -12.83
C ASN A 263 -14.21 12.15 -13.51
N ASP A 264 -15.35 12.41 -12.84
CA ASP A 264 -16.70 12.45 -13.43
C ASP A 264 -17.05 13.89 -13.88
#